data_c0027630302aa14ce8b5500ec71d389d
#
_entry.id   c0027630302aa14ce8b5500ec71d389d
#
_cell.length_a   1.000
_cell.length_b   1.000
_cell.length_c   1.000
_cell.angle_alpha   90.00
_cell.angle_beta   90.00
_cell.angle_gamma   90.00
#
_symmetry.space_group_name_H-M   'P 1'
#
loop_
_entity.id
_entity.type
_entity.pdbx_description
1 polymer ?
#
loop_
_entity_poly.entity_id
_entity_poly.type
_entity_poly.pdbx_seq_one_letter_code
_entity_poly.pdbx_strand_id
1 'polypeptide(L)'
;MRRVLLVPLVVLALLAAGCGGDDEGDQGAAATTSAQSCAKDQLELVDSDQLTVGTDNPAYPPWFGGEEKKPWKISNPASGEGYESAVVYAVAEKLGFGRSDVAWVYVPFNKSFAPGPKSFDFDVNQISFEPNRAKAVDFSESYYDVNQALVANKGTPIANAKSLADLKDYKLGAQVGTTSYRYITENIKPSKQPSVYDTSNDVIGALKAKQIDGIVVDLPTAFYIVAAELPNGTIVGQFPTVGTQEHFGLVFEKGNALVQCVNRALRSLRQDGKLAQLQQEWLADKASAPVLK
;
A
#
# COMPACT_ATOMS: atom_id res chain seq x y z
N MET A 1 -16.03 50.99 55.40
CA MET A 1 -17.47 51.34 55.49
C MET A 1 -18.22 50.18 54.83
N ARG A 2 -18.59 49.24 55.62
CA ARG A 2 -19.95 48.93 56.16
C ARG A 2 -21.07 49.12 55.11
N ARG A 3 -21.66 48.04 54.66
CA ARG A 3 -23.01 47.64 55.05
C ARG A 3 -23.33 46.19 54.56
N VAL A 4 -23.57 45.39 55.56
CA VAL A 4 -24.24 44.06 55.56
C VAL A 4 -25.74 44.30 55.47
N LEU A 5 -26.49 43.46 54.76
CA LEU A 5 -27.89 43.24 55.04
C LEU A 5 -28.26 41.76 54.75
N LEU A 6 -28.86 41.22 55.78
CA LEU A 6 -29.31 39.84 56.02
C LEU A 6 -30.76 39.62 55.53
N VAL A 7 -31.04 38.40 54.97
CA VAL A 7 -32.12 37.42 55.28
C VAL A 7 -33.60 37.90 55.20
N PRO A 8 -34.59 37.10 54.83
CA PRO A 8 -34.88 35.81 55.45
C PRO A 8 -35.39 34.66 54.55
N LEU A 9 -35.24 33.50 55.12
CA LEU A 9 -35.80 32.17 54.90
C LEU A 9 -37.32 32.18 54.99
N VAL A 10 -38.03 31.50 54.05
CA VAL A 10 -39.38 30.99 54.31
C VAL A 10 -39.49 29.54 53.84
N VAL A 11 -39.64 28.68 54.80
CA VAL A 11 -40.02 27.26 54.65
C VAL A 11 -41.52 27.20 54.57
N LEU A 12 -42.04 26.50 53.59
CA LEU A 12 -43.40 25.95 53.68
C LEU A 12 -43.43 24.58 53.02
N ALA A 13 -43.63 23.58 53.85
CA ALA A 13 -43.96 22.21 53.47
C ALA A 13 -45.48 22.07 53.29
N LEU A 14 -45.86 21.36 52.25
CA LEU A 14 -47.18 20.68 52.22
C LEU A 14 -47.15 19.44 51.33
N LEU A 15 -47.51 18.35 51.95
CA LEU A 15 -47.70 17.01 51.40
C LEU A 15 -49.01 16.96 50.57
N ALA A 16 -48.96 16.27 49.42
CA ALA A 16 -50.12 15.50 48.96
C ALA A 16 -49.66 14.43 47.94
N ALA A 17 -50.11 13.22 48.18
CA ALA A 17 -49.91 12.05 47.39
C ALA A 17 -50.72 12.07 46.08
N GLY A 18 -50.20 11.49 45.02
CA GLY A 18 -50.90 11.21 43.76
C GLY A 18 -50.08 10.22 42.89
N CYS A 19 -50.59 8.97 42.86
CA CYS A 19 -50.15 7.92 41.96
C CYS A 19 -50.43 8.27 40.50
N GLY A 20 -49.53 7.91 39.58
CA GLY A 20 -49.75 7.90 38.15
C GLY A 20 -48.43 7.67 37.46
N GLY A 21 -48.17 6.42 37.04
CA GLY A 21 -46.99 6.08 36.29
C GLY A 21 -47.05 6.59 34.84
N ASP A 22 -45.91 6.88 34.29
CA ASP A 22 -45.54 6.59 32.90
C ASP A 22 -44.02 6.77 32.81
N ASP A 23 -43.34 5.65 32.72
CA ASP A 23 -41.92 5.57 32.39
C ASP A 23 -41.71 6.04 30.93
N GLU A 24 -41.48 7.30 30.72
CA GLU A 24 -40.77 7.72 29.50
C GLU A 24 -39.25 7.59 29.75
N GLY A 25 -38.77 6.39 29.46
CA GLY A 25 -37.32 6.14 29.36
C GLY A 25 -36.70 7.07 28.33
N ASP A 26 -35.85 7.96 28.81
CA ASP A 26 -34.90 8.68 28.01
C ASP A 26 -33.99 7.64 27.31
N GLN A 27 -34.44 7.15 26.14
CA GLN A 27 -33.61 6.41 25.23
C GLN A 27 -32.62 7.41 24.60
N GLY A 28 -31.50 7.57 25.29
CA GLY A 28 -30.30 8.11 24.66
C GLY A 28 -30.11 7.39 23.35
N ALA A 29 -30.40 8.08 22.25
CA ALA A 29 -30.10 7.61 20.90
C ALA A 29 -28.61 7.37 20.79
N ALA A 30 -28.20 6.13 21.10
CA ALA A 30 -26.92 5.64 20.63
C ALA A 30 -26.95 5.80 19.11
N ALA A 31 -26.20 6.74 18.59
CA ALA A 31 -25.95 6.87 17.17
C ALA A 31 -25.35 5.53 16.70
N THR A 32 -26.22 4.63 16.27
CA THR A 32 -25.83 3.48 15.49
C THR A 32 -25.28 4.05 14.21
N THR A 33 -23.96 4.21 14.14
CA THR A 33 -23.23 4.33 12.88
C THR A 33 -23.65 3.11 12.07
N SER A 34 -24.61 3.30 11.16
CA SER A 34 -25.04 2.27 10.23
C SER A 34 -23.78 1.80 9.52
N ALA A 35 -23.43 0.52 9.68
CA ALA A 35 -22.29 -0.05 8.98
C ALA A 35 -22.51 0.23 7.49
N GLN A 36 -21.55 0.91 6.84
CA GLN A 36 -21.62 1.22 5.43
C GLN A 36 -21.97 -0.04 4.64
N SER A 37 -22.99 0.06 3.81
CA SER A 37 -23.34 -1.00 2.88
C SER A 37 -22.22 -1.14 1.85
N CYS A 38 -21.83 -2.39 1.56
CA CYS A 38 -20.85 -2.70 0.51
C CYS A 38 -21.52 -3.42 -0.66
N ALA A 39 -22.85 -3.25 -0.82
CA ALA A 39 -23.53 -3.70 -2.01
C ALA A 39 -23.06 -2.89 -3.22
N LYS A 40 -22.83 -3.55 -4.35
CA LYS A 40 -22.23 -2.94 -5.56
C LYS A 40 -22.94 -1.65 -5.98
N ASP A 41 -24.26 -1.64 -5.94
CA ASP A 41 -25.14 -0.52 -6.30
C ASP A 41 -25.15 0.65 -5.31
N GLN A 42 -24.44 0.51 -4.19
CA GLN A 42 -24.33 1.53 -3.14
C GLN A 42 -22.87 2.02 -2.95
N LEU A 43 -21.96 1.56 -3.79
CA LEU A 43 -20.60 2.03 -3.77
C LEU A 43 -20.47 3.37 -4.51
N GLU A 44 -19.79 4.32 -3.89
CA GLU A 44 -19.43 5.58 -4.55
C GLU A 44 -18.15 5.36 -5.36
N LEU A 45 -18.28 5.31 -6.69
CA LEU A 45 -17.23 5.04 -7.63
C LEU A 45 -17.01 6.22 -8.57
N VAL A 46 -15.80 6.29 -9.16
CA VAL A 46 -15.48 7.28 -10.19
C VAL A 46 -16.37 7.11 -11.42
N ASP A 47 -16.63 5.87 -11.81
CA ASP A 47 -17.63 5.48 -12.80
C ASP A 47 -18.63 4.53 -12.14
N SER A 48 -19.92 4.86 -12.16
CA SER A 48 -20.97 4.11 -11.41
C SER A 48 -21.07 2.64 -11.85
N ASP A 49 -20.66 2.31 -13.05
CA ASP A 49 -20.83 0.97 -13.62
C ASP A 49 -19.53 0.14 -13.57
N GLN A 50 -18.39 0.75 -13.27
CA GLN A 50 -17.06 0.13 -13.33
C GLN A 50 -16.23 0.40 -12.10
N LEU A 51 -15.45 -0.60 -11.69
CA LEU A 51 -14.38 -0.42 -10.71
C LEU A 51 -13.12 0.04 -11.46
N THR A 52 -12.77 1.32 -11.30
CA THR A 52 -11.62 1.92 -11.97
C THR A 52 -10.37 1.77 -11.13
N VAL A 53 -9.39 1.02 -11.63
CA VAL A 53 -8.16 0.69 -10.91
C VAL A 53 -6.96 1.36 -11.57
N GLY A 54 -6.20 2.13 -10.77
CA GLY A 54 -4.96 2.76 -11.19
C GLY A 54 -3.76 1.83 -11.05
N THR A 55 -2.81 1.94 -11.99
CA THR A 55 -1.46 1.37 -11.86
C THR A 55 -0.48 2.07 -12.81
N ASP A 56 0.82 1.86 -12.60
CA ASP A 56 1.87 2.46 -13.43
C ASP A 56 2.03 1.71 -14.78
N ASN A 57 2.75 2.33 -15.70
CA ASN A 57 3.06 1.78 -17.01
C ASN A 57 4.53 2.12 -17.38
N PRO A 58 5.42 1.12 -17.50
CA PRO A 58 5.15 -0.32 -17.66
C PRO A 58 4.65 -1.04 -16.40
N ALA A 59 3.77 -2.03 -16.60
CA ALA A 59 3.34 -2.97 -15.57
C ALA A 59 4.31 -4.17 -15.57
N TYR A 60 5.00 -4.40 -14.45
CA TYR A 60 6.09 -5.37 -14.39
C TYR A 60 5.71 -6.69 -13.73
N PRO A 61 6.22 -7.84 -14.27
CA PRO A 61 6.20 -9.09 -13.51
C PRO A 61 7.07 -9.00 -12.24
N PRO A 62 6.76 -9.76 -11.20
CA PRO A 62 5.66 -10.73 -11.08
C PRO A 62 4.33 -10.12 -10.61
N TRP A 63 4.28 -8.80 -10.50
CA TRP A 63 3.11 -8.07 -10.00
C TRP A 63 1.97 -8.08 -11.03
N PHE A 64 2.33 -7.93 -12.30
CA PHE A 64 1.44 -8.01 -13.45
C PHE A 64 1.98 -9.05 -14.43
N GLY A 65 1.11 -9.63 -15.23
CA GLY A 65 1.44 -10.63 -16.24
C GLY A 65 0.62 -10.44 -17.51
N GLY A 66 0.54 -11.51 -18.32
CA GLY A 66 -0.13 -11.51 -19.61
C GLY A 66 0.68 -10.83 -20.71
N GLU A 67 0.27 -11.05 -21.95
CA GLU A 67 0.91 -10.44 -23.11
C GLU A 67 0.70 -8.91 -23.12
N GLU A 68 1.74 -8.21 -23.59
CA GLU A 68 1.66 -6.77 -23.80
C GLU A 68 0.48 -6.40 -24.68
N LYS A 69 -0.35 -5.48 -24.21
CA LYS A 69 -1.52 -4.99 -24.91
C LYS A 69 -1.65 -3.48 -24.72
N LYS A 70 -1.59 -2.75 -25.84
CA LYS A 70 -1.71 -1.26 -25.77
C LYS A 70 -2.94 -0.84 -24.96
N PRO A 71 -2.83 0.20 -24.12
CA PRO A 71 -1.69 1.12 -23.97
C PRO A 71 -0.58 0.58 -23.04
N TRP A 72 -0.76 -0.58 -22.44
CA TRP A 72 0.15 -1.19 -21.47
C TRP A 72 1.42 -1.71 -22.14
N LYS A 73 2.54 -1.59 -21.44
CA LYS A 73 3.85 -2.09 -21.85
C LYS A 73 4.31 -3.19 -20.91
N ILE A 74 5.05 -4.15 -21.44
CA ILE A 74 5.62 -5.32 -20.75
C ILE A 74 4.55 -6.34 -20.38
N SER A 75 3.55 -5.96 -19.57
CA SER A 75 2.43 -6.82 -19.17
C SER A 75 1.11 -6.08 -19.35
N ASN A 76 0.01 -6.83 -19.28
CA ASN A 76 -1.36 -6.32 -19.37
C ASN A 76 -2.07 -6.47 -18.02
N PRO A 77 -2.28 -5.41 -17.23
CA PRO A 77 -2.97 -5.50 -15.94
C PRO A 77 -4.36 -6.14 -16.03
N ALA A 78 -5.05 -5.96 -17.16
CA ALA A 78 -6.37 -6.54 -17.37
C ALA A 78 -6.36 -8.06 -17.63
N SER A 79 -5.18 -8.70 -17.75
CA SER A 79 -5.07 -10.15 -17.95
C SER A 79 -5.52 -10.95 -16.72
N GLY A 80 -5.41 -10.38 -15.52
CA GLY A 80 -5.59 -11.10 -14.26
C GLY A 80 -4.39 -11.94 -13.86
N GLU A 81 -3.32 -11.90 -14.65
CA GLU A 81 -2.06 -12.58 -14.38
C GLU A 81 -1.11 -11.65 -13.60
N GLY A 82 -0.30 -12.25 -12.72
CA GLY A 82 0.54 -11.55 -11.77
C GLY A 82 -0.18 -11.25 -10.46
N TYR A 83 0.61 -11.07 -9.40
CA TYR A 83 0.07 -11.03 -8.04
C TYR A 83 -0.94 -9.90 -7.82
N GLU A 84 -0.57 -8.66 -8.18
CA GLU A 84 -1.44 -7.50 -7.95
C GLU A 84 -2.68 -7.51 -8.85
N SER A 85 -2.53 -7.89 -10.12
CA SER A 85 -3.69 -8.08 -11.00
C SER A 85 -4.66 -9.11 -10.43
N ALA A 86 -4.16 -10.26 -9.97
CA ALA A 86 -4.98 -11.30 -9.37
C ALA A 86 -5.66 -10.86 -8.07
N VAL A 87 -4.96 -10.08 -7.21
CA VAL A 87 -5.53 -9.50 -5.99
C VAL A 87 -6.67 -8.54 -6.33
N VAL A 88 -6.49 -7.67 -7.33
CA VAL A 88 -7.54 -6.73 -7.77
C VAL A 88 -8.80 -7.48 -8.19
N TYR A 89 -8.67 -8.50 -9.03
CA TYR A 89 -9.83 -9.28 -9.47
C TYR A 89 -10.50 -10.06 -8.33
N ALA A 90 -9.71 -10.57 -7.37
CA ALA A 90 -10.27 -11.20 -6.18
C ALA A 90 -11.03 -10.21 -5.28
N VAL A 91 -10.52 -8.99 -5.12
CA VAL A 91 -11.23 -7.90 -4.41
C VAL A 91 -12.50 -7.50 -5.16
N ALA A 92 -12.41 -7.30 -6.47
CA ALA A 92 -13.55 -6.95 -7.33
C ALA A 92 -14.68 -7.98 -7.20
N GLU A 93 -14.36 -9.28 -7.26
CA GLU A 93 -15.31 -10.38 -7.08
C GLU A 93 -16.03 -10.30 -5.71
N LYS A 94 -15.27 -10.03 -4.63
CA LYS A 94 -15.86 -9.87 -3.28
C LYS A 94 -16.76 -8.63 -3.16
N LEU A 95 -16.56 -7.63 -4.00
CA LEU A 95 -17.41 -6.43 -4.10
C LEU A 95 -18.56 -6.60 -5.10
N GLY A 96 -18.69 -7.76 -5.77
CA GLY A 96 -19.76 -8.06 -6.73
C GLY A 96 -19.51 -7.58 -8.16
N PHE A 97 -18.26 -7.26 -8.51
CA PHE A 97 -17.87 -6.90 -9.88
C PHE A 97 -17.39 -8.13 -10.65
N GLY A 98 -17.85 -8.27 -11.90
CA GLY A 98 -17.28 -9.19 -12.85
C GLY A 98 -15.96 -8.68 -13.43
N ARG A 99 -15.19 -9.54 -14.11
CA ARG A 99 -13.94 -9.13 -14.75
C ARG A 99 -14.11 -8.01 -15.78
N SER A 100 -15.23 -8.02 -16.51
CA SER A 100 -15.58 -6.98 -17.49
C SER A 100 -15.90 -5.63 -16.88
N ASP A 101 -16.21 -5.60 -15.58
CA ASP A 101 -16.58 -4.40 -14.84
C ASP A 101 -15.36 -3.73 -14.19
N VAL A 102 -14.14 -4.24 -14.43
CA VAL A 102 -12.90 -3.66 -13.96
C VAL A 102 -12.21 -2.91 -15.11
N ALA A 103 -12.09 -1.60 -14.95
CA ALA A 103 -11.33 -0.75 -15.86
C ALA A 103 -9.95 -0.42 -15.28
N TRP A 104 -8.93 -0.39 -16.13
CA TRP A 104 -7.57 -0.06 -15.73
C TRP A 104 -7.13 1.27 -16.32
N VAL A 105 -6.58 2.15 -15.49
CA VAL A 105 -6.08 3.47 -15.88
C VAL A 105 -4.60 3.63 -15.51
N TYR A 106 -3.87 4.32 -16.38
CA TYR A 106 -2.47 4.65 -16.12
C TYR A 106 -2.34 5.75 -15.08
N VAL A 107 -1.61 5.48 -14.03
CA VAL A 107 -1.28 6.43 -12.95
C VAL A 107 0.22 6.31 -12.65
N PRO A 108 1.02 7.36 -12.91
CA PRO A 108 2.43 7.34 -12.53
C PRO A 108 2.61 7.11 -11.03
N PHE A 109 3.58 6.29 -10.62
CA PHE A 109 3.80 5.88 -9.23
C PHE A 109 3.64 7.01 -8.21
N ASN A 110 4.36 8.13 -8.40
CA ASN A 110 4.30 9.26 -7.46
C ASN A 110 2.96 10.03 -7.48
N LYS A 111 2.10 9.80 -8.47
CA LYS A 111 0.77 10.41 -8.55
C LYS A 111 -0.29 9.64 -7.77
N SER A 112 -0.08 8.35 -7.53
CA SER A 112 -1.00 7.51 -6.75
C SER A 112 -1.26 8.10 -5.36
N PHE A 113 -0.20 8.51 -4.67
CA PHE A 113 -0.28 9.06 -3.31
C PHE A 113 -0.10 10.59 -3.22
N ALA A 114 -0.14 11.32 -4.34
CA ALA A 114 -0.18 12.78 -4.33
C ALA A 114 -1.51 13.27 -3.72
N PRO A 115 -1.55 14.41 -3.01
CA PRO A 115 -2.80 14.96 -2.49
C PRO A 115 -3.76 15.39 -3.60
N GLY A 116 -5.06 15.40 -3.30
CA GLY A 116 -6.13 15.86 -4.20
C GLY A 116 -6.94 14.74 -4.85
N PRO A 117 -7.92 15.12 -5.69
CA PRO A 117 -8.86 14.20 -6.32
C PRO A 117 -8.15 13.13 -7.16
N LYS A 118 -8.76 11.94 -7.22
CA LYS A 118 -8.28 10.80 -7.99
C LYS A 118 -9.20 10.49 -9.16
N SER A 119 -8.60 9.97 -10.24
CA SER A 119 -9.31 9.44 -11.40
C SER A 119 -9.49 7.93 -11.35
N PHE A 120 -9.37 7.34 -10.17
CA PHE A 120 -9.49 5.92 -9.91
C PHE A 120 -10.18 5.68 -8.57
N ASP A 121 -10.81 4.53 -8.41
CA ASP A 121 -11.40 4.08 -7.16
C ASP A 121 -10.35 3.66 -6.15
N PHE A 122 -9.35 2.93 -6.63
CA PHE A 122 -8.09 2.68 -5.90
C PHE A 122 -6.93 2.43 -6.88
N ASP A 123 -5.71 2.61 -6.38
CA ASP A 123 -4.47 2.31 -7.10
C ASP A 123 -3.74 1.13 -6.48
N VAL A 124 -3.11 0.31 -7.32
CA VAL A 124 -2.30 -0.84 -6.94
C VAL A 124 -0.98 -0.80 -7.71
N ASN A 125 0.12 -0.60 -7.02
CA ASN A 125 1.44 -0.47 -7.64
C ASN A 125 2.57 -0.59 -6.63
N GLN A 126 2.61 -1.69 -5.86
CA GLN A 126 3.60 -1.94 -4.81
C GLN A 126 3.77 -0.74 -3.86
N ILE A 127 2.65 -0.11 -3.48
CA ILE A 127 2.69 1.11 -2.68
C ILE A 127 2.74 0.77 -1.20
N SER A 128 3.90 0.95 -0.60
CA SER A 128 4.09 0.75 0.84
C SER A 128 3.29 1.79 1.63
N PHE A 129 2.61 1.31 2.67
CA PHE A 129 2.02 2.20 3.66
C PHE A 129 3.13 3.02 4.35
N GLU A 130 2.92 4.33 4.41
CA GLU A 130 3.77 5.26 5.15
C GLU A 130 2.91 6.33 5.83
N PRO A 131 3.20 6.67 7.11
CA PRO A 131 2.44 7.69 7.81
C PRO A 131 2.40 9.05 7.09
N ASN A 132 3.45 9.39 6.34
CA ASN A 132 3.49 10.63 5.58
C ASN A 132 2.58 10.57 4.35
N ARG A 133 2.54 9.44 3.62
CA ARG A 133 1.60 9.23 2.51
C ARG A 133 0.16 9.21 3.00
N ALA A 134 -0.10 8.59 4.15
CA ALA A 134 -1.42 8.49 4.75
C ALA A 134 -2.02 9.85 5.20
N LYS A 135 -1.24 10.93 5.22
CA LYS A 135 -1.76 12.30 5.41
C LYS A 135 -2.51 12.79 4.16
N ALA A 136 -2.10 12.35 2.97
CA ALA A 136 -2.61 12.83 1.69
C ALA A 136 -3.64 11.89 1.03
N VAL A 137 -3.57 10.59 1.35
CA VAL A 137 -4.40 9.52 0.78
C VAL A 137 -4.82 8.55 1.86
N ASP A 138 -5.78 7.68 1.57
CA ASP A 138 -6.10 6.56 2.43
C ASP A 138 -5.51 5.27 1.87
N PHE A 139 -5.26 4.31 2.76
CA PHE A 139 -4.74 2.99 2.44
C PHE A 139 -5.69 1.91 2.91
N SER A 140 -5.75 0.82 2.15
CA SER A 140 -6.33 -0.42 2.65
C SER A 140 -5.46 -1.06 3.72
N GLU A 141 -5.99 -2.10 4.37
CA GLU A 141 -5.16 -3.08 5.07
C GLU A 141 -4.14 -3.71 4.12
N SER A 142 -3.06 -4.27 4.70
CA SER A 142 -2.03 -4.96 3.93
C SER A 142 -2.62 -6.03 3.01
N TYR A 143 -2.15 -6.07 1.76
CA TYR A 143 -2.36 -7.23 0.90
C TYR A 143 -1.06 -8.04 0.70
N TYR A 144 0.11 -7.46 1.02
CA TYR A 144 1.42 -8.10 0.92
C TYR A 144 2.43 -7.48 1.89
N ASP A 145 3.17 -8.31 2.59
CA ASP A 145 4.31 -7.89 3.42
C ASP A 145 5.61 -8.07 2.64
N VAL A 146 6.41 -7.03 2.56
CA VAL A 146 7.58 -6.95 1.68
C VAL A 146 8.86 -6.68 2.45
N ASN A 147 9.98 -7.21 1.95
CA ASN A 147 11.34 -6.82 2.34
C ASN A 147 12.04 -6.13 1.17
N GLN A 148 12.91 -5.19 1.47
CA GLN A 148 13.80 -4.58 0.50
C GLN A 148 14.99 -5.50 0.22
N ALA A 149 15.57 -5.43 -0.99
CA ALA A 149 16.68 -6.25 -1.42
C ALA A 149 17.71 -5.44 -2.21
N LEU A 150 18.95 -5.94 -2.19
CA LEU A 150 20.06 -5.38 -2.96
C LEU A 150 20.31 -6.23 -4.21
N VAL A 151 20.32 -5.58 -5.37
CA VAL A 151 20.76 -6.17 -6.65
C VAL A 151 22.05 -5.50 -7.10
N ALA A 152 23.00 -6.28 -7.57
CA ALA A 152 24.29 -5.83 -8.10
C ALA A 152 24.72 -6.65 -9.32
N ASN A 153 25.75 -6.20 -10.03
CA ASN A 153 26.37 -7.00 -11.08
C ASN A 153 27.24 -8.12 -10.47
N LYS A 154 27.15 -9.32 -11.02
CA LYS A 154 28.01 -10.46 -10.66
C LYS A 154 29.48 -10.10 -10.80
N GLY A 155 30.30 -10.64 -9.90
CA GLY A 155 31.76 -10.44 -9.94
C GLY A 155 32.23 -9.06 -9.47
N THR A 156 31.34 -8.18 -9.05
CA THR A 156 31.69 -6.90 -8.41
C THR A 156 31.91 -7.09 -6.92
N PRO A 157 32.73 -6.25 -6.26
CA PRO A 157 32.98 -6.37 -4.82
C PRO A 157 31.72 -6.31 -3.98
N ILE A 158 30.76 -5.46 -4.32
CA ILE A 158 29.47 -5.33 -3.59
C ILE A 158 28.63 -6.61 -3.62
N ALA A 159 28.78 -7.45 -4.65
CA ALA A 159 28.08 -8.73 -4.76
C ALA A 159 28.45 -9.73 -3.64
N ASN A 160 29.54 -9.45 -2.90
CA ASN A 160 29.99 -10.27 -1.77
C ASN A 160 29.62 -9.68 -0.40
N ALA A 161 28.90 -8.55 -0.35
CA ALA A 161 28.48 -7.92 0.89
C ALA A 161 27.63 -8.89 1.74
N LYS A 162 27.84 -8.86 3.06
CA LYS A 162 27.13 -9.71 4.03
C LYS A 162 26.33 -8.91 5.06
N SER A 163 26.60 -7.60 5.13
CA SER A 163 25.99 -6.70 6.12
C SER A 163 25.72 -5.33 5.52
N LEU A 164 24.88 -4.54 6.24
CA LEU A 164 24.65 -3.12 5.90
C LEU A 164 25.95 -2.31 6.00
N ALA A 165 26.86 -2.68 6.89
CA ALA A 165 28.14 -2.00 7.08
C ALA A 165 29.04 -2.13 5.84
N ASP A 166 29.00 -3.28 5.14
CA ASP A 166 29.77 -3.50 3.93
C ASP A 166 29.32 -2.62 2.77
N LEU A 167 28.12 -2.04 2.85
CA LEU A 167 27.54 -1.24 1.77
C LEU A 167 27.92 0.24 1.83
N LYS A 168 28.58 0.69 2.89
CA LYS A 168 28.83 2.13 3.15
C LYS A 168 29.66 2.83 2.09
N ASP A 169 30.58 2.12 1.45
CA ASP A 169 31.50 2.74 0.48
C ASP A 169 31.03 2.62 -0.97
N TYR A 170 29.84 2.00 -1.19
CA TYR A 170 29.29 1.82 -2.51
C TYR A 170 28.29 2.91 -2.89
N LYS A 171 28.21 3.20 -4.18
CA LYS A 171 27.22 4.11 -4.75
C LYS A 171 25.94 3.34 -5.05
N LEU A 172 24.92 3.54 -4.22
CA LEU A 172 23.63 2.89 -4.36
C LEU A 172 22.64 3.79 -5.10
N GLY A 173 21.65 3.18 -5.74
CA GLY A 173 20.57 3.89 -6.42
C GLY A 173 19.20 3.29 -6.13
N ALA A 174 18.17 4.13 -6.26
CA ALA A 174 16.76 3.74 -6.18
C ALA A 174 15.88 4.74 -6.94
N GLN A 175 14.63 4.38 -7.20
CA GLN A 175 13.66 5.30 -7.77
C GLN A 175 13.24 6.33 -6.72
N VAL A 176 12.97 7.56 -7.18
CA VAL A 176 12.50 8.67 -6.35
C VAL A 176 11.16 8.32 -5.68
N GLY A 177 11.00 8.76 -4.43
CA GLY A 177 9.75 8.60 -3.68
C GLY A 177 9.49 7.18 -3.14
N THR A 178 10.41 6.21 -3.35
CA THR A 178 10.26 4.84 -2.85
C THR A 178 10.78 4.67 -1.42
N THR A 179 10.27 3.65 -0.74
CA THR A 179 10.81 3.17 0.53
C THR A 179 12.20 2.59 0.37
N SER A 180 12.54 2.06 -0.82
CA SER A 180 13.89 1.63 -1.18
C SER A 180 14.92 2.77 -1.06
N TYR A 181 14.62 3.96 -1.60
CA TYR A 181 15.47 5.13 -1.45
C TYR A 181 15.61 5.54 0.03
N ARG A 182 14.50 5.52 0.77
CA ARG A 182 14.51 5.82 2.20
C ARG A 182 15.33 4.79 2.98
N TYR A 183 15.25 3.49 2.64
CA TYR A 183 16.06 2.45 3.27
C TYR A 183 17.57 2.73 3.10
N ILE A 184 17.99 3.15 1.90
CA ILE A 184 19.38 3.54 1.65
C ILE A 184 19.79 4.70 2.58
N THR A 185 18.99 5.76 2.64
CA THR A 185 19.35 7.00 3.35
C THR A 185 19.26 6.89 4.87
N GLU A 186 18.33 6.10 5.39
CA GLU A 186 18.06 6.03 6.82
C GLU A 186 18.72 4.82 7.51
N ASN A 187 18.93 3.71 6.79
CA ASN A 187 19.42 2.47 7.39
C ASN A 187 20.84 2.11 6.90
N ILE A 188 21.10 2.13 5.60
CA ILE A 188 22.45 1.86 5.08
C ILE A 188 23.38 3.05 5.35
N LYS A 189 22.94 4.27 5.08
CA LYS A 189 23.69 5.52 5.27
C LYS A 189 25.07 5.48 4.60
N PRO A 190 25.13 5.27 3.28
CA PRO A 190 26.40 5.18 2.58
C PRO A 190 27.17 6.51 2.64
N SER A 191 28.51 6.45 2.58
CA SER A 191 29.38 7.63 2.54
C SER A 191 29.22 8.44 1.25
N LYS A 192 28.87 7.76 0.16
CA LYS A 192 28.52 8.38 -1.13
C LYS A 192 27.04 8.68 -1.18
N GLN A 193 26.67 9.86 -1.65
CA GLN A 193 25.25 10.21 -1.81
C GLN A 193 24.58 9.21 -2.77
N PRO A 194 23.46 8.61 -2.38
CA PRO A 194 22.69 7.73 -3.26
C PRO A 194 22.20 8.44 -4.51
N SER A 195 22.20 7.74 -5.63
CA SER A 195 21.65 8.25 -6.89
C SER A 195 20.14 8.02 -6.92
N VAL A 196 19.41 9.04 -7.35
CA VAL A 196 17.94 9.03 -7.45
C VAL A 196 17.55 9.11 -8.92
N TYR A 197 16.59 8.30 -9.33
CA TYR A 197 16.11 8.22 -10.70
C TYR A 197 14.59 8.33 -10.75
N ASP A 198 14.07 8.84 -11.86
CA ASP A 198 12.62 9.05 -12.00
C ASP A 198 11.84 7.75 -12.15
N THR A 199 12.43 6.75 -12.81
CA THR A 199 11.78 5.45 -13.05
C THR A 199 12.67 4.27 -12.66
N SER A 200 12.06 3.12 -12.41
CA SER A 200 12.78 1.85 -12.19
C SER A 200 13.67 1.48 -13.38
N ASN A 201 13.25 1.76 -14.61
CA ASN A 201 14.05 1.50 -15.81
C ASN A 201 15.35 2.32 -15.83
N ASP A 202 15.30 3.57 -15.39
CA ASP A 202 16.48 4.43 -15.34
C ASP A 202 17.49 3.92 -14.30
N VAL A 203 17.00 3.45 -13.14
CA VAL A 203 17.85 2.84 -12.11
C VAL A 203 18.54 1.58 -12.64
N ILE A 204 17.79 0.70 -13.31
CA ILE A 204 18.32 -0.53 -13.92
C ILE A 204 19.31 -0.18 -15.02
N GLY A 205 19.02 0.81 -15.86
CA GLY A 205 19.90 1.33 -16.89
C GLY A 205 21.23 1.83 -16.31
N ALA A 206 21.18 2.57 -15.20
CA ALA A 206 22.38 3.07 -14.52
C ALA A 206 23.25 1.93 -13.95
N LEU A 207 22.64 0.86 -13.40
CA LEU A 207 23.38 -0.32 -12.95
C LEU A 207 24.00 -1.10 -14.11
N LYS A 208 23.26 -1.26 -15.24
CA LYS A 208 23.79 -1.83 -16.49
C LYS A 208 25.01 -1.05 -17.00
N ALA A 209 24.93 0.28 -16.94
CA ALA A 209 25.99 1.19 -17.36
C ALA A 209 27.12 1.36 -16.33
N LYS A 210 27.06 0.67 -15.19
CA LYS A 210 28.04 0.75 -14.08
C LYS A 210 28.20 2.17 -13.51
N GLN A 211 27.16 3.00 -13.60
CA GLN A 211 27.12 4.34 -13.01
C GLN A 211 26.87 4.31 -11.51
N ILE A 212 26.27 3.21 -11.04
CA ILE A 212 26.04 2.85 -9.64
C ILE A 212 26.50 1.41 -9.41
N ASP A 213 26.80 1.08 -8.16
CA ASP A 213 27.33 -0.23 -7.77
C ASP A 213 26.19 -1.23 -7.47
N GLY A 214 25.06 -0.74 -6.97
CA GLY A 214 23.91 -1.56 -6.64
C GLY A 214 22.61 -0.76 -6.61
N ILE A 215 21.49 -1.48 -6.74
CA ILE A 215 20.13 -0.92 -6.61
C ILE A 215 19.41 -1.57 -5.45
N VAL A 216 18.60 -0.78 -4.74
CA VAL A 216 17.69 -1.26 -3.72
C VAL A 216 16.27 -1.22 -4.27
N VAL A 217 15.58 -2.34 -4.15
CA VAL A 217 14.22 -2.55 -4.65
C VAL A 217 13.50 -3.57 -3.77
N ASP A 218 12.20 -3.72 -3.94
CA ASP A 218 11.42 -4.78 -3.31
C ASP A 218 11.92 -6.17 -3.75
N LEU A 219 11.95 -7.12 -2.83
CA LEU A 219 12.52 -8.44 -3.07
C LEU A 219 11.91 -9.17 -4.30
N PRO A 220 10.57 -9.24 -4.50
CA PRO A 220 10.04 -9.86 -5.71
C PRO A 220 10.45 -9.16 -7.00
N THR A 221 10.56 -7.82 -6.97
CA THR A 221 11.08 -7.02 -8.09
C THR A 221 12.56 -7.33 -8.37
N ALA A 222 13.36 -7.56 -7.32
CA ALA A 222 14.76 -7.97 -7.48
C ALA A 222 14.89 -9.27 -8.27
N PHE A 223 14.01 -10.25 -8.02
CA PHE A 223 14.01 -11.51 -8.78
C PHE A 223 13.68 -11.29 -10.26
N TYR A 224 12.69 -10.44 -10.56
CA TYR A 224 12.38 -10.09 -11.94
C TYR A 224 13.58 -9.42 -12.64
N ILE A 225 14.20 -8.44 -11.98
CA ILE A 225 15.34 -7.71 -12.53
C ILE A 225 16.47 -8.66 -12.92
N VAL A 226 16.86 -9.59 -12.06
CA VAL A 226 17.97 -10.51 -12.35
C VAL A 226 17.59 -11.59 -13.35
N ALA A 227 16.31 -11.93 -13.47
CA ALA A 227 15.83 -12.93 -14.41
C ALA A 227 15.64 -12.38 -15.83
N ALA A 228 15.13 -11.17 -15.96
CA ALA A 228 14.67 -10.61 -17.23
C ALA A 228 15.48 -9.39 -17.70
N GLU A 229 15.84 -8.50 -16.78
CA GLU A 229 16.41 -7.19 -17.12
C GLU A 229 17.94 -7.15 -17.04
N LEU A 230 18.52 -7.91 -16.12
CA LEU A 230 19.95 -7.86 -15.82
C LEU A 230 20.56 -9.27 -15.81
N PRO A 231 20.84 -9.90 -16.97
CA PRO A 231 21.35 -11.29 -17.03
C PRO A 231 22.67 -11.50 -16.26
N ASN A 232 23.48 -10.44 -16.15
CA ASN A 232 24.70 -10.44 -15.32
C ASN A 232 24.45 -9.94 -13.89
N GLY A 233 23.19 -9.85 -13.45
CA GLY A 233 22.82 -9.43 -12.11
C GLY A 233 22.81 -10.58 -11.11
N THR A 234 22.85 -10.21 -9.84
CA THR A 234 22.65 -11.10 -8.71
C THR A 234 21.88 -10.35 -7.61
N ILE A 235 21.01 -11.07 -6.91
CA ILE A 235 20.47 -10.60 -5.64
C ILE A 235 21.54 -10.87 -4.59
N VAL A 236 22.09 -9.80 -4.02
CA VAL A 236 23.13 -9.89 -2.98
C VAL A 236 22.52 -10.39 -1.67
N GLY A 237 21.32 -9.90 -1.37
CA GLY A 237 20.53 -10.33 -0.24
C GLY A 237 19.31 -9.42 -0.02
N GLN A 238 18.41 -9.88 0.84
CA GLN A 238 17.34 -9.05 1.38
C GLN A 238 17.81 -8.34 2.66
N PHE A 239 17.23 -7.20 2.93
CA PHE A 239 17.54 -6.45 4.14
C PHE A 239 16.70 -6.92 5.32
N PRO A 240 17.22 -6.80 6.56
CA PRO A 240 16.43 -7.05 7.75
C PRO A 240 15.29 -6.02 7.88
N THR A 241 14.19 -6.44 8.45
CA THR A 241 13.12 -5.51 8.86
C THR A 241 13.64 -4.57 9.94
N VAL A 242 13.45 -3.27 9.74
CA VAL A 242 13.79 -2.23 10.71
C VAL A 242 12.50 -1.56 11.19
N GLY A 243 12.17 -1.69 12.47
CA GLY A 243 10.92 -1.20 13.03
C GLY A 243 9.72 -2.07 12.65
N THR A 244 8.66 -1.45 12.11
CA THR A 244 7.45 -2.15 11.69
C THR A 244 7.68 -2.82 10.32
N GLN A 245 7.11 -4.03 10.13
CA GLN A 245 7.15 -4.72 8.85
C GLN A 245 6.54 -3.84 7.75
N GLU A 246 7.32 -3.64 6.69
CA GLU A 246 6.85 -2.93 5.50
C GLU A 246 5.78 -3.76 4.79
N HIS A 247 4.72 -3.09 4.35
CA HIS A 247 3.61 -3.75 3.67
C HIS A 247 3.00 -2.85 2.61
N PHE A 248 2.41 -3.45 1.60
CA PHE A 248 1.67 -2.75 0.57
C PHE A 248 0.18 -2.65 0.92
N GLY A 249 -0.40 -1.49 0.62
CA GLY A 249 -1.83 -1.24 0.68
C GLY A 249 -2.36 -0.68 -0.64
N LEU A 250 -3.62 -0.94 -0.95
CA LEU A 250 -4.32 -0.26 -2.03
C LEU A 250 -4.52 1.20 -1.62
N VAL A 251 -4.33 2.12 -2.56
CA VAL A 251 -4.36 3.57 -2.30
C VAL A 251 -5.65 4.19 -2.82
N PHE A 252 -6.26 5.05 -2.02
CA PHE A 252 -7.53 5.70 -2.30
C PHE A 252 -7.40 7.23 -2.15
N GLU A 253 -8.34 7.96 -2.74
CA GLU A 253 -8.54 9.36 -2.38
C GLU A 253 -8.76 9.51 -0.88
N LYS A 254 -8.27 10.60 -0.30
CA LYS A 254 -8.43 10.86 1.14
C LYS A 254 -9.89 11.01 1.52
N GLY A 255 -10.35 10.23 2.51
CA GLY A 255 -11.73 10.20 2.97
C GLY A 255 -12.66 9.28 2.15
N ASN A 256 -12.12 8.48 1.22
CA ASN A 256 -12.92 7.58 0.40
C ASN A 256 -13.53 6.44 1.22
N ALA A 257 -14.84 6.38 1.25
CA ALA A 257 -15.60 5.37 1.99
C ALA A 257 -15.39 3.93 1.48
N LEU A 258 -15.02 3.76 0.20
CA LEU A 258 -14.74 2.45 -0.41
C LEU A 258 -13.65 1.65 0.32
N VAL A 259 -12.72 2.33 1.02
CA VAL A 259 -11.68 1.70 1.86
C VAL A 259 -12.28 0.65 2.81
N GLN A 260 -13.42 0.95 3.43
CA GLN A 260 -14.08 0.05 4.38
C GLN A 260 -14.53 -1.26 3.70
N CYS A 261 -15.08 -1.14 2.50
CA CYS A 261 -15.56 -2.29 1.72
C CYS A 261 -14.41 -3.13 1.18
N VAL A 262 -13.35 -2.48 0.68
CA VAL A 262 -12.14 -3.15 0.24
C VAL A 262 -11.44 -3.86 1.41
N ASN A 263 -11.35 -3.25 2.58
CA ASN A 263 -10.80 -3.89 3.78
C ASN A 263 -11.61 -5.13 4.19
N ARG A 264 -12.94 -5.07 4.09
CA ARG A 264 -13.81 -6.23 4.32
C ARG A 264 -13.50 -7.35 3.31
N ALA A 265 -13.33 -7.00 2.03
CA ALA A 265 -12.94 -7.95 0.98
C ALA A 265 -11.58 -8.58 1.27
N LEU A 266 -10.56 -7.78 1.58
CA LEU A 266 -9.22 -8.27 1.91
C LEU A 266 -9.21 -9.20 3.14
N ARG A 267 -9.96 -8.85 4.20
CA ARG A 267 -10.11 -9.74 5.38
C ARG A 267 -10.74 -11.07 5.00
N SER A 268 -11.80 -11.06 4.19
CA SER A 268 -12.42 -12.29 3.69
C SER A 268 -11.44 -13.13 2.88
N LEU A 269 -10.72 -12.53 1.91
CA LEU A 269 -9.72 -13.20 1.09
C LEU A 269 -8.56 -13.79 1.92
N ARG A 270 -8.20 -13.13 3.03
CA ARG A 270 -7.19 -13.64 3.96
C ARG A 270 -7.73 -14.83 4.76
N GLN A 271 -8.96 -14.75 5.26
CA GLN A 271 -9.62 -15.83 6.02
C GLN A 271 -9.87 -17.06 5.15
N ASP A 272 -10.25 -16.87 3.89
CA ASP A 272 -10.48 -17.95 2.92
C ASP A 272 -9.15 -18.55 2.39
N GLY A 273 -8.00 -17.99 2.78
CA GLY A 273 -6.67 -18.42 2.30
C GLY A 273 -6.36 -17.98 0.86
N LYS A 274 -7.23 -17.20 0.22
CA LYS A 274 -7.05 -16.80 -1.19
C LYS A 274 -5.83 -15.91 -1.40
N LEU A 275 -5.54 -14.96 -0.49
CA LEU A 275 -4.33 -14.13 -0.60
C LEU A 275 -3.06 -14.99 -0.51
N ALA A 276 -3.02 -15.97 0.39
CA ALA A 276 -1.87 -16.89 0.49
C ALA A 276 -1.73 -17.76 -0.76
N GLN A 277 -2.85 -18.23 -1.34
CA GLN A 277 -2.83 -18.97 -2.60
C GLN A 277 -2.26 -18.13 -3.74
N LEU A 278 -2.72 -16.89 -3.92
CA LEU A 278 -2.22 -15.98 -4.94
C LEU A 278 -0.73 -15.66 -4.75
N GLN A 279 -0.31 -15.44 -3.50
CA GLN A 279 1.09 -15.25 -3.19
C GLN A 279 1.93 -16.48 -3.55
N GLN A 280 1.46 -17.69 -3.24
CA GLN A 280 2.12 -18.92 -3.63
C GLN A 280 2.20 -19.08 -5.14
N GLU A 281 1.13 -18.78 -5.87
CA GLU A 281 1.05 -18.91 -7.32
C GLU A 281 2.03 -17.96 -8.05
N TRP A 282 2.09 -16.70 -7.63
CA TRP A 282 2.82 -15.68 -8.37
C TRP A 282 4.19 -15.33 -7.79
N LEU A 283 4.39 -15.54 -6.48
CA LEU A 283 5.57 -15.05 -5.75
C LEU A 283 6.35 -16.15 -5.01
N ALA A 284 5.95 -17.45 -5.06
CA ALA A 284 6.55 -18.50 -4.23
C ALA A 284 8.08 -18.58 -4.36
N ASP A 285 8.57 -18.54 -5.60
CA ASP A 285 10.01 -18.63 -5.88
C ASP A 285 10.75 -17.28 -5.72
N LYS A 286 10.03 -16.24 -5.29
CA LYS A 286 10.51 -14.84 -5.22
C LYS A 286 10.38 -14.24 -3.81
N ALA A 287 10.18 -15.10 -2.81
CA ALA A 287 9.86 -14.68 -1.45
C ALA A 287 11.04 -14.74 -0.47
N SER A 288 12.20 -15.25 -0.87
CA SER A 288 13.35 -15.34 0.04
C SER A 288 14.70 -15.16 -0.65
N ALA A 289 15.60 -14.46 0.04
CA ALA A 289 17.01 -14.34 -0.29
C ALA A 289 17.82 -14.31 1.02
N PRO A 290 19.15 -14.54 1.00
CA PRO A 290 19.97 -14.39 2.20
C PRO A 290 19.77 -13.03 2.85
N VAL A 291 19.66 -12.97 4.18
CA VAL A 291 19.52 -11.70 4.91
C VAL A 291 20.89 -11.06 5.12
N LEU A 292 21.03 -9.81 4.71
CA LEU A 292 22.19 -8.96 5.00
C LEU A 292 22.12 -8.51 6.46
N LYS A 293 23.06 -8.96 7.28
CA LYS A 293 23.05 -8.74 8.75
C LYS A 293 23.58 -7.37 9.15
#